data_2e4d891f1340711ea22a00c321bc75ca
#
_entry.id   2e4d891f1340711ea22a00c321bc75ca
#
_cell.length_a   1.000
_cell.length_b   1.000
_cell.length_c   1.000
_cell.angle_alpha   90.00
_cell.angle_beta   90.00
_cell.angle_gamma   90.00
#
_symmetry.space_group_name_H-M   'P 1'
#
loop_
_entity.id
_entity.type
_entity.pdbx_description
1 polymer ?
#
loop_
_entity_poly.entity_id
_entity_poly.type
_entity_poly.pdbx_seq_one_letter_code
_entity_poly.pdbx_strand_id
1 'polypeptide(L)' 'MIIGILGGGQLGMMLCQVASKLNIQTFIYSDTDDSPAIKYANHFLIKKYDDFHEIDNFIKKCDFVTYEFENIPFKTLSY' A
#
# COMPACT_ATOMS: atom_id res chain seq x y z
N MET A 1 5.78 12.06 -7.41
CA MET A 1 4.77 11.82 -6.36
C MET A 1 4.64 10.33 -6.11
N ILE A 2 4.57 9.95 -4.87
CA ILE A 2 4.39 8.55 -4.47
C ILE A 2 3.12 8.45 -3.64
N ILE A 3 2.19 7.60 -4.09
CA ILE A 3 0.98 7.28 -3.35
C ILE A 3 1.18 5.94 -2.68
N GLY A 4 1.09 5.91 -1.36
CA GLY A 4 1.14 4.69 -0.57
C GLY A 4 -0.24 4.07 -0.46
N ILE A 5 -0.31 2.74 -0.57
CA ILE A 5 -1.56 2.01 -0.47
C ILE A 5 -1.40 0.92 0.60
N LEU A 6 -2.16 1.01 1.67
CA LEU A 6 -2.24 -0.04 2.68
C LEU A 6 -3.20 -1.11 2.19
N GLY A 7 -2.67 -2.27 1.88
CA GLY A 7 -3.44 -3.36 1.32
C GLY A 7 -3.02 -3.66 -0.11
N GLY A 8 -2.95 -4.94 -0.44
CA GLY A 8 -2.46 -5.40 -1.74
C GLY A 8 -3.50 -6.15 -2.57
N GLY A 9 -4.78 -6.02 -2.23
CA GLY A 9 -5.84 -6.74 -2.91
C GLY A 9 -6.18 -6.17 -4.28
N GLN A 10 -7.34 -6.57 -4.79
CA GLN A 10 -7.75 -6.21 -6.14
C GLN A 10 -7.96 -4.71 -6.31
N LEU A 11 -8.52 -4.03 -5.31
CA LEU A 11 -8.69 -2.59 -5.37
C LEU A 11 -7.35 -1.87 -5.41
N GLY A 12 -6.39 -2.32 -4.61
CA GLY A 12 -5.03 -1.78 -4.64
C GLY A 12 -4.40 -1.96 -6.02
N MET A 13 -4.60 -3.12 -6.64
CA MET A 13 -4.14 -3.38 -8.00
C MET A 13 -4.71 -2.39 -8.99
N MET A 14 -6.03 -2.14 -8.92
CA MET A 14 -6.70 -1.20 -9.82
C MET A 14 -6.17 0.22 -9.62
N LEU A 15 -5.93 0.62 -8.37
CA LEU A 15 -5.35 1.92 -8.07
C LEU A 15 -3.94 2.06 -8.66
N CYS A 16 -3.13 1.02 -8.58
CA CYS A 16 -1.79 1.02 -9.18
C CYS A 16 -1.87 1.18 -10.70
N GLN A 17 -2.81 0.51 -11.34
CA GLN A 17 -2.97 0.60 -12.79
C GLN A 17 -3.37 2.01 -13.22
N VAL A 18 -4.31 2.63 -12.51
CA VAL A 18 -4.73 4.00 -12.80
C VAL A 18 -3.58 4.98 -12.57
N ALA A 19 -2.88 4.83 -11.45
CA ALA A 19 -1.76 5.71 -11.13
C ALA A 19 -0.66 5.63 -12.19
N SER A 20 -0.38 4.44 -12.70
CA SER A 20 0.62 4.25 -13.75
C SER A 20 0.26 5.03 -15.00
N LYS A 21 -1.02 5.06 -15.38
CA LYS A 21 -1.48 5.83 -16.52
C LYS A 21 -1.30 7.32 -16.34
N LEU A 22 -1.26 7.78 -15.09
CA LEU A 22 -1.10 9.19 -14.73
C LEU A 22 0.35 9.54 -14.39
N ASN A 23 1.27 8.59 -14.58
CA ASN A 23 2.69 8.75 -14.24
C ASN A 23 2.91 9.01 -12.74
N ILE A 24 2.08 8.42 -11.90
CA ILE A 24 2.19 8.52 -10.45
C ILE A 24 2.74 7.19 -9.93
N GLN A 25 3.77 7.25 -9.10
CA GLN A 25 4.35 6.06 -8.50
C GLN A 25 3.49 5.55 -7.35
N THR A 26 3.46 4.24 -7.16
CA THR A 26 2.71 3.61 -6.08
C THR A 26 3.64 2.80 -5.20
N PHE A 27 3.30 2.75 -3.92
CA PHE A 27 4.03 1.99 -2.91
C PHE A 27 3.00 1.17 -2.13
N ILE A 28 3.06 -0.15 -2.27
CA ILE A 28 2.12 -1.06 -1.61
C ILE A 28 2.70 -1.56 -0.30
N TYR A 29 1.89 -1.51 0.75
CA TYR A 29 2.19 -2.18 2.02
C TYR A 29 1.19 -3.31 2.19
N SER A 30 1.68 -4.54 2.24
CA SER A 30 0.83 -5.73 2.35
C SER A 30 1.44 -6.70 3.34
N ASP A 31 0.62 -7.56 3.92
CA ASP A 31 1.09 -8.61 4.83
C ASP A 31 1.41 -9.92 4.11
N THR A 32 1.24 -10.00 2.82
CA THR A 32 1.52 -11.21 2.04
C THR A 32 2.14 -10.84 0.69
N ASP A 33 3.03 -11.70 0.21
CA ASP A 33 3.73 -11.48 -1.05
C ASP A 33 2.95 -11.95 -2.28
N ASP A 34 1.82 -12.61 -2.10
CA ASP A 34 0.96 -13.03 -3.21
C ASP A 34 -0.17 -12.05 -3.48
N SER A 35 -0.07 -10.85 -2.96
CA SER A 35 -1.06 -9.80 -3.20
C SER A 35 -1.06 -9.36 -4.66
N PRO A 36 -2.23 -9.25 -5.30
CA PRO A 36 -2.31 -8.88 -6.72
C PRO A 36 -1.68 -7.54 -7.05
N ALA A 37 -1.77 -6.57 -6.16
CA ALA A 37 -1.29 -5.22 -6.41
C ALA A 37 0.24 -5.14 -6.56
N ILE A 38 0.98 -6.08 -5.98
CA ILE A 38 2.44 -6.04 -5.97
C ILE A 38 3.00 -6.03 -7.39
N LYS A 39 2.37 -6.76 -8.30
CA LYS A 39 2.81 -6.83 -9.70
C LYS A 39 2.75 -5.50 -10.43
N TYR A 40 1.91 -4.59 -9.97
CA TYR A 40 1.66 -3.33 -10.65
C TYR A 40 2.21 -2.13 -9.91
N ALA A 41 2.77 -2.34 -8.72
CA ALA A 41 3.33 -1.27 -7.91
C ALA A 41 4.77 -0.97 -8.31
N ASN A 42 5.17 0.28 -8.18
CA ASN A 42 6.58 0.67 -8.37
C ASN A 42 7.44 0.20 -7.20
N HIS A 43 6.87 0.23 -5.99
CA HIS A 43 7.54 -0.21 -4.78
C HIS A 43 6.57 -1.03 -3.93
N PHE A 44 7.09 -1.94 -3.13
CA PHE A 44 6.26 -2.68 -2.19
C PHE A 44 7.06 -3.03 -0.94
N LEU A 45 6.34 -3.21 0.17
CA LEU A 45 6.89 -3.63 1.44
C LEU A 45 5.95 -4.69 2.02
N ILE A 46 6.50 -5.84 2.39
CA ILE A 46 5.70 -6.95 2.92
C ILE A 46 6.04 -7.09 4.39
N LYS A 47 5.15 -6.61 5.22
CA LYS A 47 5.26 -6.65 6.68
C LYS A 47 3.88 -6.76 7.28
N LYS A 48 3.80 -7.13 8.56
CA LYS A 48 2.52 -7.24 9.25
C LYS A 48 1.87 -5.87 9.41
N TYR A 49 0.54 -5.84 9.43
CA TYR A 49 -0.20 -4.60 9.62
C TYR A 49 -0.10 -4.05 11.04
N ASP A 50 0.32 -4.85 12.01
CA ASP A 50 0.55 -4.39 13.38
C ASP A 50 2.02 -4.02 13.64
N ASP A 51 2.86 -4.05 12.63
CA ASP A 51 4.24 -3.58 12.72
C ASP A 51 4.27 -2.07 12.50
N PHE A 52 3.99 -1.33 13.55
CA PHE A 52 3.83 0.13 13.44
C PHE A 52 5.13 0.84 13.11
N HIS A 53 6.27 0.27 13.46
CA HIS A 53 7.56 0.83 13.06
C HIS A 53 7.71 0.81 11.53
N GLU A 54 7.36 -0.31 10.90
CA GLU A 54 7.45 -0.44 9.45
C GLU A 54 6.40 0.41 8.74
N ILE A 55 5.19 0.51 9.32
CA ILE A 55 4.15 1.36 8.77
C ILE A 55 4.59 2.83 8.82
N ASP A 56 5.22 3.25 9.90
CA ASP A 56 5.72 4.61 10.03
C ASP A 56 6.77 4.91 8.95
N ASN A 57 7.70 3.98 8.72
CA ASN A 57 8.69 4.12 7.66
C ASN A 57 8.04 4.19 6.28
N PHE A 58 7.01 3.38 6.06
CA PHE A 58 6.27 3.38 4.80
C PHE A 58 5.59 4.73 4.56
N ILE A 59 4.91 5.25 5.57
CA ILE A 59 4.20 6.53 5.46
C ILE A 59 5.16 7.67 5.14
N LYS A 60 6.34 7.67 5.75
CA LYS A 60 7.33 8.73 5.54
C LYS A 60 7.83 8.79 4.11
N LYS A 61 7.76 7.70 3.37
CA LYS A 61 8.21 7.64 1.99
C LYS A 61 7.14 8.02 0.98
N CYS A 62 5.92 8.27 1.44
CA CYS A 62 4.77 8.54 0.58
C CYS A 62 4.34 9.99 0.71
N ASP A 63 3.90 10.57 -0.40
CA ASP A 63 3.28 11.91 -0.39
C ASP A 63 1.86 11.84 0.12
N PHE A 64 1.13 10.78 -0.25
CA PHE A 64 -0.22 10.52 0.20
C PHE A 64 -0.36 9.03 0.50
N VAL A 65 -1.23 8.68 1.44
CA VAL A 65 -1.51 7.29 1.78
C VAL A 65 -3.02 7.07 1.73
N THR A 66 -3.41 5.99 1.08
CA THR A 66 -4.79 5.50 1.10
C THR A 66 -4.79 4.04 1.55
N TYR A 67 -5.95 3.46 1.67
CA TYR A 67 -6.07 2.06 2.07
C TYR A 67 -7.28 1.42 1.40
N GLU A 68 -7.24 0.10 1.28
CA GLU A 68 -8.42 -0.67 0.92
C GLU A 68 -8.98 -1.34 2.17
N PHE A 69 -10.28 -1.62 2.16
CA PHE A 69 -11.00 -2.02 3.37
C PHE A 69 -10.82 -3.48 3.75
N GLU A 70 -10.23 -4.30 2.91
CA GLU A 70 -10.13 -5.73 3.17
C GLU A 70 -8.98 -6.04 4.12
N ASN A 71 -9.29 -6.71 5.24
CA ASN A 71 -8.32 -7.34 6.13
C ASN A 71 -7.30 -6.42 6.80
N ILE A 72 -7.55 -5.11 6.84
CA ILE A 72 -6.65 -4.21 7.55
C ILE A 72 -7.18 -4.00 8.98
N PRO A 73 -6.40 -4.32 10.01
CA PRO A 73 -6.85 -4.14 11.40
C PRO A 73 -7.18 -2.68 11.71
N PHE A 74 -8.22 -2.48 12.49
CA PHE A 74 -8.62 -1.13 12.91
C PHE A 74 -7.47 -0.37 13.57
N LYS A 75 -6.66 -1.04 14.37
CA LYS A 75 -5.51 -0.43 15.03
C LYS A 75 -4.53 0.17 14.03
N THR A 76 -4.35 -0.49 12.89
CA THR A 76 -3.47 0.00 11.83
C THR A 76 -4.03 1.27 11.21
N LEU A 77 -5.33 1.31 10.96
CA LEU A 77 -5.96 2.48 10.35
C LEU A 77 -5.96 3.70 11.26
N SER A 78 -5.99 3.48 12.57
CA SER A 78 -6.00 4.58 13.54
C SER A 78 -4.59 5.05 13.92
N TYR A 79 -3.58 4.35 13.48
CA TYR A 79 -2.20 4.71 13.77
C TYR A 79 -1.80 5.94 12.94
#